data_8a9f16e1328ea99330911ce83f531498
#
_entry.id   8a9f16e1328ea99330911ce83f531498
#
_cell.length_a   1.000
_cell.length_b   1.000
_cell.length_c   1.000
_cell.angle_alpha   90.00
_cell.angle_beta   90.00
_cell.angle_gamma   90.00
#
_symmetry.space_group_name_H-M   'P 1'
#
loop_
_entity.id
_entity.type
_entity.pdbx_description
1 polymer ?
#
loop_
_entity_poly.entity_id
_entity_poly.type
_entity_poly.pdbx_seq_one_letter_code
_entity_poly.pdbx_strand_id
1 'polypeptide(L)'
;MAALAAVVGLSTLSAPSAQAAANPYERGPAPTTSSIEALRGPYAVSETSVSSLGVTGFGGGTIYYPTSTADGTFGAVAISPGYTAYQSSISWLGARLASQGFVVFTIDTNTTLDQPDSRGRQLLAALDYLTERSSVRNRIDSGRLAVMGHSMGGGGSLEAAKSRPSLQAAIPLTPWNLDKTWPEITTPTLIVGADGDTIAPVASHSEPFYTTLPSSTDRAYLELNGATHFTPNTSNTTIAKYSISWLKRFVDNDTRYEQFLCPLPRASLTIEEYRGNCPHTS
;
A
#
# COMPACT_ATOMS: atom_id res chain seq x y z
N MET A 1 67.22 45.38 15.39
CA MET A 1 65.83 45.27 15.86
C MET A 1 65.08 44.34 14.90
N ALA A 2 64.82 43.09 15.31
CA ALA A 2 64.15 42.13 14.49
C ALA A 2 62.70 41.97 15.03
N ALA A 3 61.72 42.25 14.19
CA ALA A 3 60.31 42.10 14.53
C ALA A 3 59.82 40.64 14.23
N LEU A 4 59.39 39.94 15.26
CA LEU A 4 58.74 38.62 15.16
C LEU A 4 57.29 38.85 14.82
N ALA A 5 56.83 38.34 13.66
CA ALA A 5 55.42 38.29 13.33
C ALA A 5 54.83 36.93 13.81
N ALA A 6 53.87 36.96 14.74
CA ALA A 6 53.13 35.78 15.20
C ALA A 6 52.02 35.53 14.25
N VAL A 7 51.98 34.32 13.61
CA VAL A 7 50.88 33.82 12.81
C VAL A 7 49.94 33.08 13.73
N VAL A 8 48.74 33.64 13.95
CA VAL A 8 47.64 32.95 14.67
C VAL A 8 46.88 32.07 13.67
N GLY A 9 47.09 30.78 13.77
CA GLY A 9 46.34 29.81 12.98
C GLY A 9 44.91 29.65 13.55
N LEU A 10 43.90 30.06 12.80
CA LEU A 10 42.48 29.73 13.09
C LEU A 10 42.23 28.28 12.74
N SER A 11 42.08 27.42 13.75
CA SER A 11 41.61 26.05 13.59
C SER A 11 40.06 26.08 13.46
N THR A 12 39.52 25.84 12.27
CA THR A 12 38.11 25.66 12.06
C THR A 12 37.72 24.28 12.56
N LEU A 13 37.02 24.21 13.70
CA LEU A 13 36.35 23.00 14.17
C LEU A 13 35.14 22.72 13.27
N SER A 14 35.30 21.75 12.38
CA SER A 14 34.16 21.21 11.64
C SER A 14 33.27 20.45 12.62
N ALA A 15 32.06 20.95 12.88
CA ALA A 15 31.06 20.21 13.61
C ALA A 15 30.71 18.90 12.86
N PRO A 16 30.62 17.75 13.55
CA PRO A 16 30.16 16.52 12.90
C PRO A 16 28.76 16.74 12.36
N SER A 17 28.54 16.44 11.08
CA SER A 17 27.22 16.41 10.49
C SER A 17 26.40 15.37 11.23
N ALA A 18 25.29 15.79 11.85
CA ALA A 18 24.33 14.86 12.44
C ALA A 18 23.84 13.90 11.35
N GLN A 19 24.25 12.63 11.43
CA GLN A 19 23.77 11.60 10.52
C GLN A 19 22.30 11.35 10.88
N ALA A 20 21.39 11.54 9.91
CA ALA A 20 19.99 11.23 10.12
C ALA A 20 19.88 9.78 10.61
N ALA A 21 19.08 9.54 11.67
CA ALA A 21 18.87 8.21 12.17
C ALA A 21 18.34 7.31 11.04
N ALA A 22 18.95 6.13 10.88
CA ALA A 22 18.50 5.18 9.86
C ALA A 22 17.02 4.83 10.11
N ASN A 23 16.21 4.78 9.05
CA ASN A 23 14.81 4.38 9.15
C ASN A 23 14.72 2.93 9.68
N PRO A 24 14.13 2.68 10.87
CA PRO A 24 14.09 1.34 11.46
C PRO A 24 13.16 0.39 10.71
N TYR A 25 12.38 0.88 9.75
CA TYR A 25 11.39 0.12 9.00
C TYR A 25 11.84 -0.24 7.58
N GLU A 26 13.02 0.21 7.16
CA GLU A 26 13.58 -0.25 5.88
C GLU A 26 13.75 -1.77 5.88
N ARG A 27 13.23 -2.43 4.86
CA ARG A 27 13.28 -3.88 4.69
C ARG A 27 13.82 -4.23 3.32
N GLY A 28 14.77 -5.16 3.31
CA GLY A 28 15.37 -5.66 2.08
C GLY A 28 16.39 -4.70 1.44
N PRO A 29 16.97 -5.10 0.28
CA PRO A 29 17.96 -4.32 -0.43
C PRO A 29 17.36 -3.05 -1.04
N ALA A 30 18.23 -2.12 -1.45
CA ALA A 30 17.81 -0.93 -2.20
C ALA A 30 17.04 -1.34 -3.47
N PRO A 31 15.85 -0.74 -3.73
CA PRO A 31 15.00 -1.16 -4.83
C PRO A 31 15.57 -0.69 -6.20
N THR A 32 15.29 -1.50 -7.21
CA THR A 32 15.49 -1.16 -8.62
C THR A 32 14.18 -1.39 -9.37
N THR A 33 14.03 -0.82 -10.57
CA THR A 33 12.86 -1.08 -11.41
C THR A 33 12.65 -2.59 -11.60
N SER A 34 13.70 -3.34 -11.91
CA SER A 34 13.59 -4.79 -12.09
C SER A 34 13.17 -5.53 -10.82
N SER A 35 13.62 -5.10 -9.63
CA SER A 35 13.27 -5.77 -8.37
C SER A 35 11.80 -5.57 -7.96
N ILE A 36 11.22 -4.39 -8.24
CA ILE A 36 9.80 -4.12 -7.95
C ILE A 36 8.85 -4.64 -9.03
N GLU A 37 9.35 -4.89 -10.24
CA GLU A 37 8.61 -5.51 -11.34
C GLU A 37 8.70 -7.05 -11.33
N ALA A 38 9.65 -7.61 -10.60
CA ALA A 38 9.80 -9.07 -10.45
C ALA A 38 8.56 -9.71 -9.81
N LEU A 39 8.28 -10.96 -10.17
CA LEU A 39 7.16 -11.73 -9.60
C LEU A 39 7.35 -12.00 -8.09
N ARG A 40 8.59 -12.00 -7.60
CA ARG A 40 8.94 -12.18 -6.19
C ARG A 40 10.02 -11.19 -5.79
N GLY A 41 9.88 -10.67 -4.57
CA GLY A 41 10.89 -9.88 -3.89
C GLY A 41 11.94 -10.73 -3.16
N PRO A 42 12.75 -10.11 -2.30
CA PRO A 42 13.88 -10.77 -1.65
C PRO A 42 13.50 -11.76 -0.54
N TYR A 43 12.27 -11.74 -0.05
CA TYR A 43 11.85 -12.59 1.07
C TYR A 43 11.20 -13.89 0.59
N ALA A 44 11.63 -15.00 1.19
CA ALA A 44 10.89 -16.26 1.11
C ALA A 44 9.54 -16.10 1.84
N VAL A 45 8.48 -16.64 1.26
CA VAL A 45 7.11 -16.47 1.74
C VAL A 45 6.53 -17.80 2.17
N SER A 46 5.80 -17.77 3.28
CA SER A 46 4.91 -18.85 3.72
C SER A 46 3.48 -18.33 3.80
N GLU A 47 2.51 -19.24 3.87
CA GLU A 47 1.11 -18.88 4.00
C GLU A 47 0.41 -19.74 5.04
N THR A 48 -0.68 -19.22 5.59
CA THR A 48 -1.57 -19.94 6.51
C THR A 48 -3.03 -19.56 6.26
N SER A 49 -3.89 -20.55 6.20
CA SER A 49 -5.33 -20.33 6.04
C SER A 49 -5.98 -19.97 7.37
N VAL A 50 -6.99 -19.10 7.30
CA VAL A 50 -7.82 -18.67 8.42
C VAL A 50 -9.26 -19.05 8.12
N SER A 51 -9.81 -19.99 8.92
CA SER A 51 -11.18 -20.45 8.75
C SER A 51 -12.19 -19.37 9.19
N SER A 52 -13.30 -19.26 8.44
CA SER A 52 -14.44 -18.41 8.84
C SER A 52 -15.03 -18.78 10.20
N LEU A 53 -14.91 -20.04 10.63
CA LEU A 53 -15.37 -20.49 11.95
C LEU A 53 -14.49 -19.98 13.09
N GLY A 54 -13.25 -19.56 12.82
CA GLY A 54 -12.29 -19.08 13.81
C GLY A 54 -12.22 -17.56 13.94
N VAL A 55 -13.05 -16.82 13.21
CA VAL A 55 -13.02 -15.35 13.16
C VAL A 55 -14.40 -14.75 13.33
N THR A 56 -14.44 -13.46 13.64
CA THR A 56 -15.67 -12.67 13.74
C THR A 56 -15.47 -11.38 12.96
N GLY A 57 -16.51 -10.98 12.21
CA GLY A 57 -16.52 -9.72 11.49
C GLY A 57 -16.01 -9.80 10.05
N PHE A 58 -15.52 -10.96 9.58
CA PHE A 58 -15.15 -11.25 8.18
C PHE A 58 -15.16 -12.75 7.92
N GLY A 59 -15.04 -13.17 6.66
CA GLY A 59 -15.23 -14.56 6.22
C GLY A 59 -14.00 -15.49 6.30
N GLY A 60 -12.89 -15.07 6.97
CA GLY A 60 -11.64 -15.81 6.94
C GLY A 60 -10.74 -15.40 5.78
N GLY A 61 -9.85 -16.30 5.32
CA GLY A 61 -8.95 -15.98 4.20
C GLY A 61 -7.59 -16.64 4.30
N THR A 62 -6.58 -16.04 3.64
CA THR A 62 -5.19 -16.53 3.63
C THR A 62 -4.21 -15.43 4.02
N ILE A 63 -3.35 -15.70 4.99
CA ILE A 63 -2.27 -14.82 5.41
C ILE A 63 -0.98 -15.29 4.74
N TYR A 64 -0.32 -14.39 4.01
CA TYR A 64 0.99 -14.56 3.41
C TYR A 64 2.01 -13.75 4.20
N TYR A 65 3.18 -14.30 4.49
CA TYR A 65 4.15 -13.62 5.35
C TYR A 65 5.61 -14.05 5.04
N PRO A 66 6.59 -13.14 5.25
CA PRO A 66 8.00 -13.49 5.20
C PRO A 66 8.35 -14.57 6.22
N THR A 67 9.10 -15.60 5.81
CA THR A 67 9.49 -16.69 6.70
C THR A 67 10.52 -16.28 7.75
N SER A 68 11.42 -15.34 7.39
CA SER A 68 12.43 -14.78 8.29
C SER A 68 11.95 -13.49 8.93
N THR A 69 12.31 -13.28 10.18
CA THR A 69 12.17 -12.03 10.92
C THR A 69 13.51 -11.41 11.30
N ALA A 70 14.59 -11.81 10.61
CA ALA A 70 15.93 -11.30 10.89
C ALA A 70 16.02 -9.77 10.74
N ASP A 71 15.21 -9.19 9.83
CA ASP A 71 15.13 -7.73 9.62
C ASP A 71 14.10 -7.05 10.57
N GLY A 72 13.51 -7.78 11.52
CA GLY A 72 12.50 -7.28 12.46
C GLY A 72 11.07 -7.59 12.05
N THR A 73 10.12 -6.80 12.59
CA THR A 73 8.69 -6.89 12.26
C THR A 73 8.36 -6.20 10.95
N PHE A 74 7.23 -6.55 10.36
CA PHE A 74 6.75 -6.06 9.07
C PHE A 74 5.46 -5.27 9.21
N GLY A 75 5.21 -4.34 8.30
CA GLY A 75 3.89 -3.76 8.12
C GLY A 75 2.90 -4.82 7.62
N ALA A 76 1.60 -4.58 7.81
CA ALA A 76 0.56 -5.51 7.39
C ALA A 76 -0.49 -4.86 6.48
N VAL A 77 -1.02 -5.66 5.55
CA VAL A 77 -2.00 -5.23 4.54
C VAL A 77 -3.16 -6.22 4.50
N ALA A 78 -4.39 -5.74 4.67
CA ALA A 78 -5.60 -6.53 4.40
C ALA A 78 -6.16 -6.18 3.02
N ILE A 79 -6.56 -7.20 2.25
CA ILE A 79 -7.05 -7.05 0.87
C ILE A 79 -8.42 -7.72 0.72
N SER A 80 -9.44 -6.95 0.28
CA SER A 80 -10.80 -7.43 0.06
C SER A 80 -11.10 -7.66 -1.43
N PRO A 81 -11.77 -8.77 -1.80
CA PRO A 81 -12.23 -9.01 -3.16
C PRO A 81 -13.41 -8.11 -3.55
N GLY A 82 -13.85 -8.19 -4.81
CA GLY A 82 -15.04 -7.53 -5.34
C GLY A 82 -16.35 -8.26 -5.03
N TYR A 83 -17.45 -7.71 -5.58
CA TYR A 83 -18.79 -8.28 -5.50
C TYR A 83 -18.84 -9.67 -6.13
N THR A 84 -19.51 -10.62 -5.49
CA THR A 84 -19.61 -12.04 -5.88
C THR A 84 -18.28 -12.81 -5.92
N ALA A 85 -17.16 -12.19 -5.56
CA ALA A 85 -15.83 -12.79 -5.60
C ALA A 85 -15.36 -13.27 -4.23
N TYR A 86 -14.44 -14.24 -4.25
CA TYR A 86 -13.69 -14.73 -3.12
C TYR A 86 -12.24 -14.19 -3.17
N GLN A 87 -11.50 -14.34 -2.07
CA GLN A 87 -10.10 -13.97 -1.96
C GLN A 87 -9.21 -14.51 -3.11
N SER A 88 -9.59 -15.65 -3.67
CA SER A 88 -8.85 -16.27 -4.79
C SER A 88 -8.70 -15.34 -6.00
N SER A 89 -9.64 -14.40 -6.20
CA SER A 89 -9.58 -13.45 -7.30
C SER A 89 -8.46 -12.39 -7.16
N ILE A 90 -7.92 -12.21 -5.94
CA ILE A 90 -6.88 -11.23 -5.62
C ILE A 90 -5.66 -11.86 -4.92
N SER A 91 -5.63 -13.19 -4.78
CA SER A 91 -4.59 -13.93 -4.04
C SER A 91 -3.18 -13.76 -4.61
N TRP A 92 -3.04 -13.43 -5.89
CA TRP A 92 -1.75 -13.16 -6.52
C TRP A 92 -1.00 -11.99 -5.86
N LEU A 93 -1.72 -11.01 -5.30
CA LEU A 93 -1.13 -9.91 -4.53
C LEU A 93 -0.54 -10.41 -3.20
N GLY A 94 -1.14 -11.44 -2.59
CA GLY A 94 -0.73 -11.97 -1.30
C GLY A 94 0.75 -12.32 -1.26
N ALA A 95 1.13 -13.33 -2.02
CA ALA A 95 2.53 -13.79 -2.05
C ALA A 95 3.48 -12.75 -2.69
N ARG A 96 2.99 -11.93 -3.65
CA ARG A 96 3.82 -10.90 -4.28
C ARG A 96 4.22 -9.81 -3.31
N LEU A 97 3.28 -9.24 -2.57
CA LEU A 97 3.54 -8.20 -1.58
C LEU A 97 4.29 -8.75 -0.36
N ALA A 98 3.95 -9.97 0.08
CA ALA A 98 4.66 -10.61 1.19
C ALA A 98 6.14 -10.82 0.87
N SER A 99 6.48 -11.18 -0.37
CA SER A 99 7.88 -11.32 -0.78
C SER A 99 8.66 -9.99 -0.79
N GLN A 100 7.98 -8.87 -0.72
CA GLN A 100 8.57 -7.53 -0.56
C GLN A 100 8.68 -7.08 0.90
N GLY A 101 8.29 -7.91 1.87
CA GLY A 101 8.43 -7.63 3.29
C GLY A 101 7.16 -7.04 3.92
N PHE A 102 6.01 -7.62 3.62
CA PHE A 102 4.74 -7.33 4.30
C PHE A 102 4.08 -8.60 4.81
N VAL A 103 3.25 -8.50 5.84
CA VAL A 103 2.27 -9.54 6.17
C VAL A 103 0.98 -9.18 5.43
N VAL A 104 0.51 -10.05 4.55
CA VAL A 104 -0.62 -9.76 3.67
C VAL A 104 -1.76 -10.72 3.94
N PHE A 105 -2.95 -10.20 4.18
CA PHE A 105 -4.15 -10.99 4.42
C PHE A 105 -5.17 -10.75 3.32
N THR A 106 -5.31 -11.69 2.40
CA THR A 106 -6.43 -11.71 1.45
C THR A 106 -7.64 -12.32 2.14
N ILE A 107 -8.73 -11.55 2.28
CA ILE A 107 -9.90 -11.99 3.05
C ILE A 107 -11.03 -12.46 2.17
N ASP A 108 -11.81 -13.41 2.66
CA ASP A 108 -13.18 -13.60 2.23
C ASP A 108 -14.10 -12.70 3.05
N THR A 109 -15.19 -12.25 2.45
CA THR A 109 -16.21 -11.46 3.13
C THR A 109 -17.27 -12.38 3.77
N ASN A 110 -18.04 -11.86 4.72
CA ASN A 110 -19.10 -12.62 5.40
C ASN A 110 -20.11 -13.16 4.39
N THR A 111 -20.43 -12.34 3.39
CA THR A 111 -21.13 -12.78 2.18
C THR A 111 -20.48 -12.17 0.95
N THR A 112 -20.54 -12.87 -0.18
CA THR A 112 -20.00 -12.32 -1.45
C THR A 112 -20.79 -11.11 -1.95
N LEU A 113 -21.98 -10.84 -1.39
CA LEU A 113 -22.88 -9.73 -1.76
C LEU A 113 -22.67 -8.47 -0.88
N ASP A 114 -21.74 -8.51 0.08
CA ASP A 114 -21.48 -7.39 0.98
C ASP A 114 -21.11 -6.11 0.22
N GLN A 115 -21.69 -4.99 0.66
CA GLN A 115 -21.49 -3.68 0.09
C GLN A 115 -20.16 -3.04 0.59
N PRO A 116 -19.65 -1.97 -0.02
CA PRO A 116 -18.36 -1.36 0.33
C PRO A 116 -18.20 -1.00 1.81
N ASP A 117 -19.22 -0.43 2.45
CA ASP A 117 -19.18 -0.07 3.87
C ASP A 117 -18.98 -1.30 4.79
N SER A 118 -19.65 -2.41 4.46
CA SER A 118 -19.46 -3.70 5.16
C SER A 118 -18.05 -4.25 4.92
N ARG A 119 -17.53 -4.17 3.68
CA ARG A 119 -16.17 -4.62 3.35
C ARG A 119 -15.11 -3.78 4.04
N GLY A 120 -15.35 -2.48 4.23
CA GLY A 120 -14.48 -1.61 5.01
C GLY A 120 -14.36 -2.06 6.47
N ARG A 121 -15.49 -2.34 7.12
CA ARG A 121 -15.48 -2.90 8.49
C ARG A 121 -14.79 -4.26 8.57
N GLN A 122 -14.96 -5.10 7.56
CA GLN A 122 -14.32 -6.42 7.50
C GLN A 122 -12.81 -6.34 7.30
N LEU A 123 -12.32 -5.39 6.48
CA LEU A 123 -10.88 -5.10 6.35
C LEU A 123 -10.28 -4.69 7.69
N LEU A 124 -10.97 -3.81 8.44
CA LEU A 124 -10.51 -3.38 9.77
C LEU A 124 -10.52 -4.54 10.78
N ALA A 125 -11.58 -5.36 10.78
CA ALA A 125 -11.65 -6.56 11.64
C ALA A 125 -10.52 -7.57 11.31
N ALA A 126 -10.18 -7.72 10.03
CA ALA A 126 -9.08 -8.57 9.61
C ALA A 126 -7.71 -8.05 10.06
N LEU A 127 -7.48 -6.74 10.03
CA LEU A 127 -6.27 -6.11 10.58
C LEU A 127 -6.17 -6.31 12.10
N ASP A 128 -7.29 -6.14 12.82
CA ASP A 128 -7.34 -6.39 14.27
C ASP A 128 -7.06 -7.87 14.58
N TYR A 129 -7.63 -8.79 13.82
CA TYR A 129 -7.30 -10.22 13.94
C TYR A 129 -5.81 -10.49 13.68
N LEU A 130 -5.23 -9.88 12.63
CA LEU A 130 -3.81 -10.06 12.29
C LEU A 130 -2.90 -9.69 13.47
N THR A 131 -3.15 -8.54 14.10
CA THR A 131 -2.28 -7.97 15.12
C THR A 131 -2.52 -8.59 16.51
N GLU A 132 -3.74 -9.03 16.81
CA GLU A 132 -4.11 -9.47 18.15
C GLU A 132 -4.14 -11.00 18.32
N ARG A 133 -4.63 -11.72 17.30
CA ARG A 133 -5.01 -13.13 17.42
C ARG A 133 -4.34 -14.09 16.45
N SER A 134 -3.80 -13.60 15.33
CA SER A 134 -3.21 -14.47 14.33
C SER A 134 -1.99 -15.21 14.82
N SER A 135 -1.70 -16.37 14.24
CA SER A 135 -0.48 -17.15 14.53
C SER A 135 0.81 -16.41 14.14
N VAL A 136 0.70 -15.36 13.32
CA VAL A 136 1.83 -14.56 12.84
C VAL A 136 1.92 -13.17 13.48
N ARG A 137 1.09 -12.85 14.49
CA ARG A 137 1.03 -11.52 15.11
C ARG A 137 2.39 -10.97 15.56
N ASN A 138 3.28 -11.86 16.03
CA ASN A 138 4.62 -11.47 16.49
C ASN A 138 5.56 -11.04 15.34
N ARG A 139 5.13 -11.16 14.08
CA ARG A 139 5.85 -10.70 12.90
C ARG A 139 5.39 -9.31 12.46
N ILE A 140 4.34 -8.77 13.09
CA ILE A 140 3.63 -7.56 12.64
C ILE A 140 3.94 -6.40 13.58
N ASP A 141 4.19 -5.24 12.99
CA ASP A 141 4.14 -3.97 13.69
C ASP A 141 2.71 -3.41 13.60
N SER A 142 2.00 -3.40 14.72
CA SER A 142 0.60 -2.96 14.78
C SER A 142 0.38 -1.47 14.48
N GLY A 143 1.43 -0.67 14.47
CA GLY A 143 1.39 0.74 14.05
C GLY A 143 1.51 0.95 12.54
N ARG A 144 1.79 -0.10 11.75
CA ARG A 144 2.06 0.01 10.31
C ARG A 144 1.10 -0.86 9.49
N LEU A 145 -0.13 -0.38 9.35
CA LEU A 145 -1.24 -1.11 8.75
C LEU A 145 -1.77 -0.40 7.50
N ALA A 146 -2.17 -1.19 6.50
CA ALA A 146 -2.73 -0.70 5.26
C ALA A 146 -3.91 -1.55 4.78
N VAL A 147 -4.69 -1.02 3.86
CA VAL A 147 -5.83 -1.70 3.24
C VAL A 147 -5.76 -1.59 1.72
N MET A 148 -6.22 -2.64 1.05
CA MET A 148 -6.38 -2.70 -0.40
C MET A 148 -7.69 -3.42 -0.74
N GLY A 149 -8.13 -3.29 -1.98
CA GLY A 149 -9.26 -4.08 -2.45
C GLY A 149 -9.61 -3.83 -3.89
N HIS A 150 -10.31 -4.78 -4.49
CA HIS A 150 -10.81 -4.70 -5.86
C HIS A 150 -12.30 -4.35 -5.88
N SER A 151 -12.73 -3.49 -6.78
CA SER A 151 -14.14 -3.16 -7.02
C SER A 151 -14.85 -2.67 -5.75
N MET A 152 -15.90 -3.37 -5.26
CA MET A 152 -16.52 -3.07 -3.96
C MET A 152 -15.55 -3.25 -2.78
N GLY A 153 -14.53 -4.12 -2.91
CA GLY A 153 -13.43 -4.19 -1.95
C GLY A 153 -12.54 -2.94 -1.99
N GLY A 154 -12.36 -2.34 -3.17
CA GLY A 154 -11.69 -1.06 -3.35
C GLY A 154 -12.48 0.09 -2.72
N GLY A 155 -13.81 0.13 -2.93
CA GLY A 155 -14.70 1.01 -2.19
C GLY A 155 -14.60 0.77 -0.68
N GLY A 156 -14.51 -0.50 -0.26
CA GLY A 156 -14.30 -0.87 1.14
C GLY A 156 -12.97 -0.36 1.71
N SER A 157 -11.90 -0.31 0.91
CA SER A 157 -10.63 0.26 1.39
C SER A 157 -10.72 1.78 1.63
N LEU A 158 -11.55 2.51 0.86
CA LEU A 158 -11.85 3.92 1.13
C LEU A 158 -12.68 4.09 2.42
N GLU A 159 -13.71 3.26 2.62
CA GLU A 159 -14.50 3.25 3.86
C GLU A 159 -13.64 2.92 5.10
N ALA A 160 -12.70 1.98 4.96
CA ALA A 160 -11.76 1.65 6.03
C ALA A 160 -10.82 2.81 6.34
N ALA A 161 -10.26 3.48 5.31
CA ALA A 161 -9.38 4.64 5.48
C ALA A 161 -10.10 5.83 6.13
N LYS A 162 -11.36 6.09 5.73
CA LYS A 162 -12.23 7.08 6.37
C LYS A 162 -12.48 6.75 7.85
N SER A 163 -12.71 5.48 8.18
CA SER A 163 -13.07 5.05 9.53
C SER A 163 -11.86 4.90 10.47
N ARG A 164 -10.66 4.66 9.93
CA ARG A 164 -9.41 4.49 10.69
C ARG A 164 -8.29 5.35 10.10
N PRO A 165 -8.23 6.65 10.44
CA PRO A 165 -7.20 7.57 9.92
C PRO A 165 -5.75 7.20 10.30
N SER A 166 -5.56 6.27 11.24
CA SER A 166 -4.23 5.76 11.61
C SER A 166 -3.66 4.74 10.62
N LEU A 167 -4.41 4.34 9.60
CA LEU A 167 -3.88 3.53 8.50
C LEU A 167 -2.79 4.29 7.76
N GLN A 168 -1.71 3.59 7.40
CA GLN A 168 -0.54 4.18 6.73
C GLN A 168 -0.70 4.25 5.21
N ALA A 169 -1.57 3.41 4.63
CA ALA A 169 -1.87 3.46 3.20
C ALA A 169 -3.23 2.82 2.87
N ALA A 170 -3.85 3.32 1.79
CA ALA A 170 -5.00 2.70 1.15
C ALA A 170 -4.76 2.60 -0.36
N ILE A 171 -5.08 1.43 -0.96
CA ILE A 171 -4.91 1.20 -2.39
C ILE A 171 -6.19 0.57 -2.97
N PRO A 172 -7.20 1.38 -3.31
CA PRO A 172 -8.38 0.92 -4.04
C PRO A 172 -8.04 0.62 -5.51
N LEU A 173 -8.37 -0.60 -5.96
CA LEU A 173 -8.14 -1.11 -7.32
C LEU A 173 -9.46 -1.16 -8.08
N THR A 174 -9.58 -0.44 -9.21
CA THR A 174 -10.83 -0.27 -9.97
C THR A 174 -12.05 -0.14 -9.04
N PRO A 175 -12.01 0.84 -8.11
CA PRO A 175 -12.93 0.87 -6.98
C PRO A 175 -14.36 1.19 -7.39
N TRP A 176 -15.32 0.53 -6.72
CA TRP A 176 -16.73 0.83 -6.83
C TRP A 176 -17.31 1.24 -5.49
N ASN A 177 -18.00 2.38 -5.42
CA ASN A 177 -18.77 2.82 -4.27
C ASN A 177 -19.90 3.76 -4.74
N LEU A 178 -21.01 3.83 -3.98
CA LEU A 178 -22.07 4.81 -4.19
C LEU A 178 -21.67 6.20 -3.68
N ASP A 179 -20.93 6.27 -2.56
CA ASP A 179 -20.28 7.52 -2.14
C ASP A 179 -19.17 7.89 -3.12
N LYS A 180 -19.22 9.11 -3.63
CA LYS A 180 -18.30 9.62 -4.64
C LYS A 180 -17.29 10.63 -4.09
N THR A 181 -17.36 10.93 -2.79
CA THR A 181 -16.59 12.02 -2.18
C THR A 181 -15.91 11.57 -0.89
N TRP A 182 -14.61 11.86 -0.77
CA TRP A 182 -13.77 11.37 0.32
C TRP A 182 -12.93 12.48 0.99
N PRO A 183 -13.56 13.64 1.37
CA PRO A 183 -12.81 14.75 1.96
C PRO A 183 -12.31 14.45 3.39
N GLU A 184 -12.78 13.37 4.02
CA GLU A 184 -12.37 12.96 5.37
C GLU A 184 -11.12 12.10 5.40
N ILE A 185 -10.69 11.55 4.25
CA ILE A 185 -9.55 10.63 4.21
C ILE A 185 -8.24 11.41 4.31
N THR A 186 -7.50 11.14 5.37
CA THR A 186 -6.14 11.66 5.59
C THR A 186 -5.06 10.61 5.38
N THR A 187 -5.45 9.36 5.19
CA THR A 187 -4.55 8.23 4.88
C THR A 187 -3.96 8.39 3.48
N PRO A 188 -2.64 8.24 3.29
CA PRO A 188 -2.02 8.19 1.97
C PRO A 188 -2.72 7.20 1.04
N THR A 189 -3.24 7.68 -0.09
CA THR A 189 -4.14 6.88 -0.94
C THR A 189 -3.71 6.86 -2.40
N LEU A 190 -3.47 5.67 -2.94
CA LEU A 190 -3.23 5.41 -4.38
C LEU A 190 -4.46 4.78 -5.00
N ILE A 191 -5.20 5.53 -5.82
CA ILE A 191 -6.35 5.00 -6.56
C ILE A 191 -5.88 4.47 -7.91
N VAL A 192 -6.24 3.22 -8.22
CA VAL A 192 -5.93 2.58 -9.50
C VAL A 192 -7.22 2.41 -10.30
N GLY A 193 -7.34 3.15 -11.40
CA GLY A 193 -8.42 3.03 -12.39
C GLY A 193 -8.00 2.21 -13.60
N ALA A 194 -8.93 1.98 -14.51
CA ALA A 194 -8.71 1.30 -15.80
C ALA A 194 -9.53 2.00 -16.87
N ASP A 195 -8.91 2.39 -17.98
CA ASP A 195 -9.53 3.18 -19.07
C ASP A 195 -10.73 2.51 -19.72
N GLY A 196 -10.69 1.17 -19.84
CA GLY A 196 -11.77 0.35 -20.38
C GLY A 196 -12.74 -0.23 -19.32
N ASP A 197 -12.78 0.34 -18.11
CA ASP A 197 -13.71 -0.12 -17.07
C ASP A 197 -15.16 0.29 -17.39
N THR A 198 -16.00 -0.70 -17.73
CA THR A 198 -17.42 -0.49 -18.02
C THR A 198 -18.34 -0.77 -16.82
N ILE A 199 -17.81 -1.25 -15.71
CA ILE A 199 -18.56 -1.57 -14.47
C ILE A 199 -18.42 -0.42 -13.46
N ALA A 200 -17.20 0.08 -13.27
CA ALA A 200 -16.88 1.26 -12.48
C ALA A 200 -16.11 2.28 -13.33
N PRO A 201 -16.78 2.89 -14.36
CA PRO A 201 -16.11 3.81 -15.28
C PRO A 201 -15.33 4.88 -14.52
N VAL A 202 -14.09 5.15 -14.95
CA VAL A 202 -13.18 6.08 -14.25
C VAL A 202 -13.82 7.44 -14.01
N ALA A 203 -14.54 7.99 -14.99
CA ALA A 203 -15.22 9.28 -14.87
C ALA A 203 -16.28 9.37 -13.78
N SER A 204 -16.87 8.25 -13.35
CA SER A 204 -17.90 8.19 -12.31
C SER A 204 -17.45 7.53 -11.01
N HIS A 205 -16.22 6.98 -10.96
CA HIS A 205 -15.67 6.28 -9.80
C HIS A 205 -14.25 6.75 -9.47
N SER A 206 -13.24 6.20 -10.11
CA SER A 206 -11.83 6.44 -9.73
C SER A 206 -11.43 7.92 -9.76
N GLU A 207 -11.86 8.69 -10.76
CA GLU A 207 -11.57 10.12 -10.85
C GLU A 207 -12.23 10.95 -9.74
N PRO A 208 -13.58 10.91 -9.51
CA PRO A 208 -14.19 11.64 -8.40
C PRO A 208 -13.67 11.17 -7.05
N PHE A 209 -13.30 9.89 -6.88
CA PHE A 209 -12.68 9.43 -5.66
C PHE A 209 -11.33 10.12 -5.42
N TYR A 210 -10.48 10.20 -6.45
CA TYR A 210 -9.20 10.89 -6.36
C TYR A 210 -9.35 12.40 -6.15
N THR A 211 -10.21 13.05 -6.93
CA THR A 211 -10.32 14.53 -6.93
C THR A 211 -10.89 15.08 -5.63
N THR A 212 -11.69 14.30 -4.90
CA THR A 212 -12.29 14.69 -3.63
C THR A 212 -11.45 14.36 -2.40
N LEU A 213 -10.38 13.58 -2.52
CA LEU A 213 -9.37 13.46 -1.47
C LEU A 213 -8.77 14.84 -1.16
N PRO A 214 -8.49 15.17 0.11
CA PRO A 214 -7.87 16.45 0.46
C PRO A 214 -6.52 16.65 -0.27
N SER A 215 -6.24 17.87 -0.69
CA SER A 215 -4.94 18.20 -1.31
C SER A 215 -3.77 18.10 -0.34
N SER A 216 -4.04 18.11 0.96
CA SER A 216 -3.06 17.91 2.03
C SER A 216 -2.74 16.43 2.28
N THR A 217 -3.55 15.51 1.75
CA THR A 217 -3.28 14.07 1.83
C THR A 217 -2.33 13.67 0.72
N ASP A 218 -1.29 12.89 1.03
CA ASP A 218 -0.49 12.24 0.01
C ASP A 218 -1.39 11.31 -0.82
N ARG A 219 -1.57 11.65 -2.09
CA ARG A 219 -2.51 10.97 -2.97
C ARG A 219 -1.97 10.79 -4.38
N ALA A 220 -2.33 9.67 -4.99
CA ALA A 220 -2.04 9.42 -6.39
C ALA A 220 -3.22 8.74 -7.10
N TYR A 221 -3.31 8.98 -8.39
CA TYR A 221 -4.23 8.34 -9.32
C TYR A 221 -3.42 7.71 -10.44
N LEU A 222 -3.58 6.43 -10.63
CA LEU A 222 -2.99 5.64 -11.70
C LEU A 222 -4.12 5.09 -12.57
N GLU A 223 -4.23 5.53 -13.79
CA GLU A 223 -5.12 4.93 -14.79
C GLU A 223 -4.33 3.98 -15.68
N LEU A 224 -4.77 2.74 -15.72
CA LEU A 224 -4.16 1.69 -16.53
C LEU A 224 -4.67 1.77 -17.97
N ASN A 225 -3.74 1.76 -18.94
CA ASN A 225 -4.06 1.78 -20.37
C ASN A 225 -4.40 0.37 -20.89
N GLY A 226 -5.45 0.25 -21.71
CA GLY A 226 -5.91 -1.02 -22.28
C GLY A 226 -6.41 -2.01 -21.22
N ALA A 227 -6.86 -1.53 -20.08
CA ALA A 227 -7.26 -2.32 -18.93
C ALA A 227 -8.79 -2.32 -18.72
N THR A 228 -9.28 -3.29 -17.97
CA THR A 228 -10.71 -3.45 -17.66
C THR A 228 -10.94 -3.53 -16.16
N HIS A 229 -12.20 -3.53 -15.74
CA HIS A 229 -12.59 -3.72 -14.34
C HIS A 229 -11.93 -4.93 -13.67
N PHE A 230 -11.69 -6.00 -14.43
CA PHE A 230 -11.15 -7.26 -13.93
C PHE A 230 -9.62 -7.39 -14.07
N THR A 231 -8.93 -6.37 -14.58
CA THR A 231 -7.46 -6.39 -14.68
C THR A 231 -6.80 -6.66 -13.31
N PRO A 232 -7.29 -6.14 -12.16
CA PRO A 232 -6.73 -6.47 -10.85
C PRO A 232 -6.92 -7.94 -10.41
N ASN A 233 -7.76 -8.72 -11.06
CA ASN A 233 -7.98 -10.14 -10.73
C ASN A 233 -6.91 -11.08 -11.30
N THR A 234 -5.98 -10.57 -12.08
CA THR A 234 -4.86 -11.32 -12.64
C THR A 234 -3.53 -10.64 -12.33
N SER A 235 -2.44 -11.42 -12.32
CA SER A 235 -1.11 -10.86 -12.06
C SER A 235 -0.77 -9.76 -13.07
N ASN A 236 -0.55 -8.54 -12.57
CA ASN A 236 -0.25 -7.36 -13.36
C ASN A 236 0.98 -6.64 -12.78
N THR A 237 1.99 -6.44 -13.62
CA THR A 237 3.27 -5.85 -13.20
C THR A 237 3.13 -4.39 -12.81
N THR A 238 2.31 -3.61 -13.54
CA THR A 238 2.10 -2.19 -13.26
C THR A 238 1.38 -2.00 -11.92
N ILE A 239 0.30 -2.74 -11.67
CA ILE A 239 -0.40 -2.73 -10.37
C ILE A 239 0.56 -3.09 -9.24
N ALA A 240 1.34 -4.18 -9.41
CA ALA A 240 2.27 -4.61 -8.38
C ALA A 240 3.37 -3.57 -8.11
N LYS A 241 3.99 -3.03 -9.16
CA LYS A 241 5.05 -2.01 -9.06
C LYS A 241 4.60 -0.82 -8.20
N TYR A 242 3.46 -0.22 -8.55
CA TYR A 242 2.98 0.97 -7.85
C TYR A 242 2.40 0.66 -6.48
N SER A 243 1.76 -0.51 -6.29
CA SER A 243 1.32 -0.96 -4.97
C SER A 243 2.50 -1.20 -4.03
N ILE A 244 3.55 -1.89 -4.49
CA ILE A 244 4.79 -2.10 -3.72
C ILE A 244 5.43 -0.76 -3.35
N SER A 245 5.59 0.14 -4.34
CA SER A 245 6.23 1.44 -4.12
C SER A 245 5.44 2.28 -3.11
N TRP A 246 4.11 2.31 -3.21
CA TRP A 246 3.24 3.04 -2.29
C TRP A 246 3.29 2.47 -0.87
N LEU A 247 3.15 1.15 -0.72
CA LEU A 247 3.23 0.49 0.58
C LEU A 247 4.61 0.69 1.23
N LYS A 248 5.69 0.53 0.46
CA LYS A 248 7.04 0.77 0.98
C LYS A 248 7.24 2.22 1.44
N ARG A 249 6.77 3.17 0.62
CA ARG A 249 6.91 4.59 0.93
C ARG A 249 6.14 4.97 2.20
N PHE A 250 4.89 4.51 2.37
CA PHE A 250 4.01 4.98 3.44
C PHE A 250 3.89 4.03 4.63
N VAL A 251 3.93 2.72 4.42
CA VAL A 251 3.87 1.76 5.54
C VAL A 251 5.26 1.55 6.15
N ASP A 252 6.31 1.47 5.34
CA ASP A 252 7.69 1.30 5.82
C ASP A 252 8.45 2.63 5.96
N ASN A 253 7.82 3.76 5.59
CA ASN A 253 8.47 5.06 5.49
C ASN A 253 9.80 5.00 4.71
N ASP A 254 9.87 4.13 3.70
CA ASP A 254 11.07 3.86 2.94
C ASP A 254 11.19 4.81 1.75
N THR A 255 11.90 5.91 1.97
CA THR A 255 12.09 6.97 0.96
C THR A 255 12.88 6.51 -0.27
N ARG A 256 13.54 5.34 -0.24
CA ARG A 256 14.21 4.76 -1.42
C ARG A 256 13.22 4.43 -2.53
N TYR A 257 11.93 4.24 -2.20
CA TYR A 257 10.87 3.96 -3.17
C TYR A 257 10.24 5.22 -3.76
N GLU A 258 10.55 6.41 -3.24
CA GLU A 258 10.07 7.70 -3.79
C GLU A 258 10.42 7.87 -5.27
N GLN A 259 11.58 7.40 -5.71
CA GLN A 259 12.04 7.46 -7.10
C GLN A 259 11.10 6.82 -8.12
N PHE A 260 10.17 5.94 -7.70
CA PHE A 260 9.18 5.29 -8.57
C PHE A 260 7.84 6.01 -8.59
N LEU A 261 7.64 6.96 -7.67
CA LEU A 261 6.42 7.72 -7.48
C LEU A 261 6.61 9.19 -7.89
N CYS A 262 7.80 9.73 -7.68
CA CYS A 262 8.20 11.11 -7.97
C CYS A 262 9.59 11.15 -8.63
N PRO A 263 9.75 11.88 -9.76
CA PRO A 263 8.72 12.67 -10.46
C PRO A 263 7.59 11.78 -10.98
N LEU A 264 6.40 12.39 -11.17
CA LEU A 264 5.21 11.63 -11.58
C LEU A 264 5.48 10.76 -12.82
N PRO A 265 5.12 9.46 -12.78
CA PRO A 265 5.22 8.58 -13.93
C PRO A 265 4.50 9.14 -15.16
N ARG A 266 5.06 8.91 -16.33
CA ARG A 266 4.48 9.38 -17.61
C ARG A 266 3.57 8.32 -18.21
N ALA A 267 2.62 8.76 -19.03
CA ALA A 267 1.83 7.89 -19.88
C ALA A 267 2.74 6.95 -20.71
N SER A 268 2.29 5.70 -20.89
CA SER A 268 3.04 4.63 -21.54
C SER A 268 2.08 3.59 -22.13
N LEU A 269 2.61 2.46 -22.61
CA LEU A 269 1.77 1.36 -23.08
C LEU A 269 0.89 0.72 -21.98
N THR A 270 1.21 0.92 -20.70
CA THR A 270 0.47 0.34 -19.57
C THR A 270 -0.14 1.39 -18.66
N ILE A 271 0.15 2.65 -18.85
CA ILE A 271 -0.32 3.79 -18.06
C ILE A 271 -0.98 4.79 -18.99
N GLU A 272 -2.27 5.00 -18.87
CA GLU A 272 -3.00 6.07 -19.56
C GLU A 272 -2.68 7.41 -18.92
N GLU A 273 -2.81 7.47 -17.57
CA GLU A 273 -2.55 8.69 -16.82
C GLU A 273 -1.98 8.36 -15.43
N TYR A 274 -1.11 9.24 -14.92
CA TYR A 274 -0.69 9.26 -13.53
C TYR A 274 -0.75 10.69 -12.98
N ARG A 275 -1.52 10.91 -11.92
CA ARG A 275 -1.64 12.18 -11.19
C ARG A 275 -1.27 11.97 -9.73
N GLY A 276 -0.80 13.01 -9.06
CA GLY A 276 -0.47 12.96 -7.64
C GLY A 276 0.23 14.21 -7.16
N ASN A 277 0.47 14.30 -5.88
CA ASN A 277 1.36 15.28 -5.30
C ASN A 277 2.79 14.72 -5.24
N CYS A 278 3.77 15.60 -5.49
CA CYS A 278 5.20 15.31 -5.45
C CYS A 278 5.98 16.55 -4.97
N PRO A 279 6.99 16.38 -4.12
CA PRO A 279 7.34 15.15 -3.40
C PRO A 279 6.31 14.81 -2.32
N HIS A 280 6.28 13.54 -1.89
CA HIS A 280 5.46 13.13 -0.76
C HIS A 280 6.09 13.61 0.55
N THR A 281 5.28 14.06 1.50
CA THR A 281 5.73 14.77 2.71
C THR A 281 5.46 14.04 4.02
N SER A 282 4.63 12.99 4.00
CA SER A 282 4.34 12.15 5.17
C SER A 282 5.28 10.98 5.34
#